data_4bec11fed78ce4656bd6aed33c8bb814
#
_entry.id   4bec11fed78ce4656bd6aed33c8bb814
#
_cell.length_a   1.000
_cell.length_b   1.000
_cell.length_c   1.000
_cell.angle_alpha   90.00
_cell.angle_beta   90.00
_cell.angle_gamma   90.00
#
_symmetry.space_group_name_H-M   'P 1'
#
loop_
_entity.id
_entity.type
_entity.pdbx_description
1 polymer ?
#
loop_
_entity_poly.entity_id
_entity_poly.type
_entity_poly.pdbx_seq_one_letter_code
_entity_poly.pdbx_strand_id
1 'polypeptide(L)'
;MSIRHKTSYLLLLGILTLFTACSEDNDEVEEYPDWQDKNESYWENLYNSTQQKISAGDASWRIIRKYSYSDDMNINKDDNIIVHIVKQGEGTESPFITDSVKVHYQGKLLPSTSYPSGYIFDSSWTGTFNPATANPVKFLTGSLIDGWKTALINMHAGDRWEIYVPFKLGYGTSESSSSTIPPYSTLIFDVTLVDFWQ
;
A
#
# COMPACT_ATOMS: atom_id res chain seq x y z
N MET A 1 95.58 25.86 12.55
CA MET A 1 94.77 25.24 13.56
C MET A 1 93.34 25.19 13.01
N SER A 2 92.99 24.05 12.41
CA SER A 2 91.81 23.92 11.56
C SER A 2 90.80 22.98 12.28
N ILE A 3 89.64 23.53 12.55
CA ILE A 3 88.55 22.74 13.17
C ILE A 3 87.54 22.36 12.07
N ARG A 4 87.48 21.11 11.75
CA ARG A 4 86.54 20.56 10.79
C ARG A 4 85.15 20.27 11.50
N HIS A 5 84.13 20.96 11.04
CA HIS A 5 82.77 20.64 11.41
C HIS A 5 82.26 19.48 10.54
N LYS A 6 81.89 18.42 11.20
CA LYS A 6 81.16 17.30 10.58
C LYS A 6 79.64 17.60 10.65
N THR A 7 79.08 17.85 9.52
CA THR A 7 77.60 17.93 9.36
C THR A 7 77.01 16.56 9.30
N SER A 8 76.19 16.21 10.31
CA SER A 8 75.41 14.95 10.37
C SER A 8 74.11 15.18 9.65
N TYR A 9 73.87 14.46 8.52
CA TYR A 9 72.59 14.43 7.85
C TYR A 9 71.69 13.43 8.51
N LEU A 10 70.65 13.93 9.19
CA LEU A 10 69.59 13.12 9.77
C LEU A 10 68.57 12.80 8.68
N LEU A 11 68.54 11.56 8.20
CA LEU A 11 67.58 11.08 7.22
C LEU A 11 66.23 10.87 7.92
N LEU A 12 65.30 11.78 7.72
CA LEU A 12 63.93 11.65 8.22
C LEU A 12 63.13 10.74 7.26
N LEU A 13 62.97 9.47 7.65
CA LEU A 13 62.17 8.51 6.91
C LEU A 13 60.69 8.77 7.20
N GLY A 14 60.00 9.49 6.32
CA GLY A 14 58.56 9.74 6.41
C GLY A 14 57.78 8.44 6.11
N ILE A 15 57.20 7.86 7.11
CA ILE A 15 56.26 6.77 6.95
C ILE A 15 54.93 7.37 6.45
N LEU A 16 54.65 7.23 5.16
CA LEU A 16 53.37 7.57 4.53
C LEU A 16 52.40 6.45 4.87
N THR A 17 51.63 6.59 5.94
CA THR A 17 50.50 5.69 6.24
C THR A 17 49.39 5.98 5.25
N LEU A 18 49.23 5.10 4.25
CA LEU A 18 48.06 5.06 3.40
C LEU A 18 46.87 4.60 4.27
N PHE A 19 46.05 5.56 4.70
CA PHE A 19 44.69 5.24 5.17
C PHE A 19 43.89 4.78 3.96
N THR A 20 43.78 3.47 3.76
CA THR A 20 42.68 2.92 2.96
C THR A 20 41.43 3.12 3.79
N ALA A 21 40.69 4.19 3.47
CA ALA A 21 39.29 4.30 3.86
C ALA A 21 38.56 3.16 3.14
N CYS A 22 38.27 2.08 3.87
CA CYS A 22 37.19 1.20 3.48
C CYS A 22 35.91 2.08 3.54
N SER A 23 35.40 2.50 2.40
CA SER A 23 33.98 2.81 2.31
C SER A 23 33.30 1.49 2.62
N GLU A 24 32.67 1.37 3.79
CA GLU A 24 31.59 0.40 3.98
C GLU A 24 30.54 0.83 2.97
N ASP A 25 30.49 0.14 1.84
CA ASP A 25 29.32 0.14 1.00
C ASP A 25 28.23 -0.47 1.90
N ASN A 26 27.47 0.41 2.55
CA ASN A 26 26.18 0.02 3.10
C ASN A 26 25.34 -0.37 1.89
N ASP A 27 25.32 -1.65 1.55
CA ASP A 27 24.35 -2.27 0.64
C ASP A 27 22.95 -2.21 1.30
N GLU A 28 22.52 -1.01 1.66
CA GLU A 28 21.16 -0.79 2.16
C GLU A 28 20.23 -0.92 0.96
N VAL A 29 19.48 -2.01 0.95
CA VAL A 29 18.53 -2.33 -0.12
C VAL A 29 17.45 -1.25 -0.11
N GLU A 30 17.35 -0.48 -1.19
CA GLU A 30 16.23 0.44 -1.36
C GLU A 30 14.93 -0.38 -1.53
N GLU A 31 14.05 -0.29 -0.53
CA GLU A 31 12.84 -1.13 -0.48
C GLU A 31 11.81 -0.71 -1.52
N TYR A 32 11.68 0.60 -1.81
CA TYR A 32 10.63 1.15 -2.67
C TYR A 32 11.19 2.01 -3.79
N PRO A 33 12.07 1.49 -4.69
CA PRO A 33 12.62 2.26 -5.79
C PRO A 33 11.49 2.66 -6.77
N ASP A 34 11.54 3.90 -7.26
CA ASP A 34 10.58 4.46 -8.23
C ASP A 34 9.11 4.24 -7.82
N TRP A 35 8.83 4.30 -6.50
CA TRP A 35 7.56 3.85 -5.93
C TRP A 35 6.35 4.60 -6.46
N GLN A 36 6.43 5.92 -6.62
CA GLN A 36 5.35 6.72 -7.18
C GLN A 36 5.03 6.27 -8.61
N ASP A 37 6.02 6.26 -9.50
CA ASP A 37 5.85 5.90 -10.91
C ASP A 37 5.29 4.47 -11.05
N LYS A 38 5.77 3.56 -10.20
CA LYS A 38 5.29 2.18 -10.14
C LYS A 38 3.80 2.10 -9.78
N ASN A 39 3.37 2.84 -8.76
CA ASN A 39 1.98 2.83 -8.30
C ASN A 39 1.05 3.51 -9.31
N GLU A 40 1.45 4.64 -9.89
CA GLU A 40 0.68 5.35 -10.91
C GLU A 40 0.53 4.48 -12.18
N SER A 41 1.61 3.86 -12.65
CA SER A 41 1.58 2.94 -13.80
C SER A 41 0.72 1.70 -13.52
N TYR A 42 0.82 1.13 -12.31
CA TYR A 42 -0.03 0.01 -11.90
C TYR A 42 -1.50 0.39 -11.92
N TRP A 43 -1.86 1.55 -11.33
CA TRP A 43 -3.23 2.03 -11.28
C TRP A 43 -3.82 2.25 -12.68
N GLU A 44 -3.07 2.91 -13.55
CA GLU A 44 -3.47 3.16 -14.94
C GLU A 44 -3.75 1.85 -15.69
N ASN A 45 -2.84 0.89 -15.59
CA ASN A 45 -2.98 -0.42 -16.24
C ASN A 45 -4.16 -1.22 -15.67
N LEU A 46 -4.33 -1.21 -14.34
CA LEU A 46 -5.44 -1.89 -13.67
C LEU A 46 -6.78 -1.29 -14.09
N TYR A 47 -6.88 0.04 -14.10
CA TYR A 47 -8.10 0.73 -14.52
C TYR A 47 -8.49 0.37 -15.95
N ASN A 48 -7.55 0.48 -16.90
CA ASN A 48 -7.79 0.18 -18.31
C ASN A 48 -8.16 -1.29 -18.53
N SER A 49 -7.46 -2.23 -17.89
CA SER A 49 -7.78 -3.66 -17.98
C SER A 49 -9.12 -4.00 -17.36
N THR A 50 -9.49 -3.33 -16.26
CA THR A 50 -10.80 -3.51 -15.62
C THR A 50 -11.93 -2.99 -16.52
N GLN A 51 -11.76 -1.85 -17.17
CA GLN A 51 -12.74 -1.38 -18.16
C GLN A 51 -12.96 -2.38 -19.29
N GLN A 52 -11.90 -3.01 -19.79
CA GLN A 52 -12.00 -4.04 -20.82
C GLN A 52 -12.77 -5.27 -20.33
N LYS A 53 -12.52 -5.74 -19.10
CA LYS A 53 -13.26 -6.86 -18.49
C LYS A 53 -14.74 -6.54 -18.35
N ILE A 54 -15.08 -5.37 -17.81
CA ILE A 54 -16.47 -4.92 -17.67
C ILE A 54 -17.16 -4.84 -19.05
N SER A 55 -16.47 -4.28 -20.05
CA SER A 55 -16.98 -4.19 -21.42
C SER A 55 -17.17 -5.56 -22.09
N ALA A 56 -16.40 -6.55 -21.67
CA ALA A 56 -16.55 -7.96 -22.09
C ALA A 56 -17.66 -8.72 -21.35
N GLY A 57 -18.35 -8.06 -20.40
CA GLY A 57 -19.44 -8.66 -19.63
C GLY A 57 -19.01 -9.38 -18.35
N ASP A 58 -17.78 -9.18 -17.87
CA ASP A 58 -17.32 -9.75 -16.61
C ASP A 58 -17.91 -8.97 -15.42
N ALA A 59 -18.99 -9.49 -14.85
CA ALA A 59 -19.69 -8.89 -13.73
C ALA A 59 -18.94 -8.99 -12.38
N SER A 60 -17.84 -9.75 -12.32
CA SER A 60 -17.03 -9.86 -11.10
C SER A 60 -16.14 -8.64 -10.86
N TRP A 61 -15.97 -7.78 -11.86
CA TRP A 61 -15.19 -6.55 -11.77
C TRP A 61 -16.07 -5.32 -11.80
N ARG A 62 -15.73 -4.33 -10.95
CA ARG A 62 -16.41 -3.04 -10.91
C ARG A 62 -15.40 -1.90 -10.75
N ILE A 63 -15.73 -0.74 -11.31
CA ILE A 63 -15.11 0.54 -11.02
C ILE A 63 -16.17 1.37 -10.32
N ILE A 64 -15.92 1.77 -9.08
CA ILE A 64 -16.88 2.45 -8.23
C ILE A 64 -16.34 3.82 -7.88
N ARG A 65 -17.10 4.86 -8.22
CA ARG A 65 -16.79 6.26 -7.91
C ARG A 65 -16.79 6.47 -6.40
N LYS A 66 -15.91 7.35 -5.91
CA LYS A 66 -15.89 7.81 -4.52
C LYS A 66 -17.29 8.15 -4.03
N TYR A 67 -17.66 7.64 -2.88
CA TYR A 67 -19.01 7.70 -2.31
C TYR A 67 -19.60 9.11 -2.19
N SER A 68 -18.76 10.15 -2.06
CA SER A 68 -19.19 11.54 -1.88
C SER A 68 -19.27 12.33 -3.19
N TYR A 69 -19.00 11.71 -4.35
CA TYR A 69 -19.03 12.38 -5.65
C TYR A 69 -20.33 12.10 -6.37
N SER A 70 -20.99 13.15 -6.82
CA SER A 70 -22.21 13.06 -7.62
C SER A 70 -21.92 12.70 -9.08
N ASP A 71 -22.96 12.27 -9.80
CA ASP A 71 -22.84 11.77 -11.18
C ASP A 71 -22.47 12.85 -12.21
N ASP A 72 -22.75 14.11 -11.91
CA ASP A 72 -22.45 15.27 -12.75
C ASP A 72 -21.02 15.80 -12.58
N MET A 73 -20.25 15.28 -11.62
CA MET A 73 -18.85 15.68 -11.41
C MET A 73 -17.94 15.08 -12.48
N ASN A 74 -17.05 15.92 -13.01
CA ASN A 74 -15.93 15.43 -13.81
C ASN A 74 -14.88 14.79 -12.88
N ILE A 75 -14.64 13.51 -13.07
CA ILE A 75 -13.75 12.71 -12.20
C ILE A 75 -12.58 12.13 -12.99
N ASN A 76 -11.48 11.90 -12.28
CA ASN A 76 -10.32 11.21 -12.80
C ASN A 76 -10.38 9.71 -12.44
N LYS A 77 -9.47 8.92 -13.02
CA LYS A 77 -9.38 7.48 -12.74
C LYS A 77 -9.14 7.18 -11.25
N ASP A 78 -8.35 8.01 -10.59
CA ASP A 78 -7.99 7.92 -9.17
C ASP A 78 -9.05 8.49 -8.20
N ASP A 79 -10.19 8.95 -8.73
CA ASP A 79 -11.40 9.26 -7.97
C ASP A 79 -12.33 8.04 -7.80
N ASN A 80 -11.87 6.88 -8.22
CA ASN A 80 -12.60 5.62 -8.14
C ASN A 80 -11.81 4.59 -7.32
N ILE A 81 -12.50 3.59 -6.79
CA ILE A 81 -11.92 2.32 -6.40
C ILE A 81 -12.15 1.28 -7.50
N ILE A 82 -11.32 0.25 -7.53
CA ILE A 82 -11.54 -0.93 -8.37
C ILE A 82 -11.81 -2.10 -7.45
N VAL A 83 -12.76 -2.93 -7.86
CA VAL A 83 -13.23 -4.06 -7.05
C VAL A 83 -13.27 -5.33 -7.89
N HIS A 84 -12.72 -6.41 -7.35
CA HIS A 84 -12.94 -7.77 -7.80
C HIS A 84 -13.79 -8.52 -6.77
N ILE A 85 -14.98 -8.94 -7.15
CA ILE A 85 -15.91 -9.68 -6.31
C ILE A 85 -15.46 -11.14 -6.28
N VAL A 86 -14.83 -11.54 -5.16
CA VAL A 86 -14.32 -12.90 -4.95
C VAL A 86 -15.45 -13.85 -4.57
N LYS A 87 -16.40 -13.34 -3.76
CA LYS A 87 -17.60 -14.07 -3.36
C LYS A 87 -18.74 -13.07 -3.18
N GLN A 88 -19.91 -13.41 -3.70
CA GLN A 88 -21.13 -12.66 -3.44
C GLN A 88 -21.81 -13.23 -2.19
N GLY A 89 -22.20 -12.35 -1.28
CA GLY A 89 -22.97 -12.68 -0.08
C GLY A 89 -24.45 -12.90 -0.36
N GLU A 90 -25.18 -13.30 0.66
CA GLU A 90 -26.63 -13.49 0.62
C GLU A 90 -27.42 -12.28 1.15
N GLY A 91 -26.72 -11.29 1.72
CA GLY A 91 -27.30 -10.05 2.21
C GLY A 91 -27.92 -9.24 1.07
N THR A 92 -28.98 -8.49 1.38
CA THR A 92 -29.69 -7.63 0.42
C THR A 92 -29.54 -6.15 0.72
N GLU A 93 -29.01 -5.82 1.89
CA GLU A 93 -28.81 -4.45 2.35
C GLU A 93 -27.31 -4.15 2.51
N SER A 94 -26.94 -2.90 2.33
CA SER A 94 -25.58 -2.39 2.48
C SER A 94 -25.51 -1.45 3.68
N PRO A 95 -24.33 -1.34 4.36
CA PRO A 95 -24.13 -0.39 5.44
C PRO A 95 -24.31 1.07 4.98
N PHE A 96 -24.78 1.91 5.87
CA PHE A 96 -24.66 3.36 5.72
C PHE A 96 -23.30 3.84 6.25
N ILE A 97 -22.93 5.07 5.89
CA ILE A 97 -21.69 5.70 6.35
C ILE A 97 -21.66 5.87 7.89
N THR A 98 -22.83 5.93 8.51
CA THR A 98 -23.02 6.06 9.96
C THR A 98 -23.00 4.73 10.72
N ASP A 99 -23.02 3.62 10.00
CA ASP A 99 -23.12 2.31 10.62
C ASP A 99 -21.76 1.78 11.06
N SER A 100 -21.79 0.91 12.06
CA SER A 100 -20.66 0.07 12.43
C SER A 100 -20.66 -1.19 11.57
N VAL A 101 -19.49 -1.63 11.14
CA VAL A 101 -19.29 -2.84 10.37
C VAL A 101 -18.42 -3.84 11.11
N LYS A 102 -18.62 -5.12 10.81
CA LYS A 102 -17.81 -6.25 11.28
C LYS A 102 -17.20 -6.93 10.08
N VAL A 103 -15.88 -6.93 9.98
CA VAL A 103 -15.15 -7.37 8.81
C VAL A 103 -13.99 -8.28 9.14
N HIS A 104 -13.66 -9.21 8.24
CA HIS A 104 -12.31 -9.74 8.11
C HIS A 104 -11.59 -8.99 7.01
N TYR A 105 -10.32 -8.68 7.21
CA TYR A 105 -9.55 -7.99 6.19
C TYR A 105 -8.05 -8.25 6.28
N GLN A 106 -7.39 -8.10 5.14
CA GLN A 106 -5.95 -8.01 5.03
C GLN A 106 -5.61 -6.92 4.02
N GLY A 107 -4.74 -6.01 4.40
CA GLY A 107 -4.23 -4.93 3.54
C GLY A 107 -2.78 -5.17 3.16
N LYS A 108 -2.44 -5.02 1.88
CA LYS A 108 -1.07 -5.13 1.38
C LYS A 108 -0.74 -4.04 0.37
N LEU A 109 0.56 -3.76 0.25
CA LEU A 109 1.14 -2.90 -0.77
C LEU A 109 1.37 -3.67 -2.09
N LEU A 110 1.74 -2.96 -3.14
CA LEU A 110 2.31 -3.58 -4.33
C LEU A 110 3.62 -4.32 -3.99
N PRO A 111 4.05 -5.28 -4.83
CA PRO A 111 5.35 -5.91 -4.68
C PRO A 111 6.49 -4.89 -4.55
N SER A 112 7.45 -5.16 -3.67
CA SER A 112 8.64 -4.34 -3.47
C SER A 112 9.88 -5.22 -3.43
N THR A 113 11.05 -4.64 -3.19
CA THR A 113 12.32 -5.35 -3.29
C THR A 113 12.37 -6.57 -2.36
N SER A 114 12.03 -6.40 -1.08
CA SER A 114 12.04 -7.49 -0.09
C SER A 114 10.71 -8.25 0.00
N TYR A 115 9.63 -7.70 -0.58
CA TYR A 115 8.28 -8.28 -0.51
C TYR A 115 7.69 -8.54 -1.89
N PRO A 116 8.09 -9.61 -2.60
CA PRO A 116 7.64 -9.88 -3.97
C PRO A 116 6.14 -10.17 -4.11
N SER A 117 5.44 -10.47 -3.00
CA SER A 117 3.97 -10.63 -2.96
C SER A 117 3.23 -9.40 -2.42
N GLY A 118 3.97 -8.32 -2.13
CA GLY A 118 3.50 -7.12 -1.44
C GLY A 118 3.61 -7.24 0.08
N TYR A 119 4.02 -6.15 0.73
CA TYR A 119 4.10 -6.06 2.20
C TYR A 119 2.69 -6.02 2.80
N ILE A 120 2.37 -6.97 3.69
CA ILE A 120 1.13 -6.95 4.46
C ILE A 120 1.31 -5.95 5.60
N PHE A 121 0.63 -4.81 5.52
CA PHE A 121 0.75 -3.75 6.52
C PHE A 121 -0.28 -3.87 7.65
N ASP A 122 -1.39 -4.58 7.41
CA ASP A 122 -2.44 -4.79 8.42
C ASP A 122 -3.29 -6.01 8.09
N SER A 123 -3.78 -6.74 9.10
CA SER A 123 -4.61 -7.92 8.91
C SER A 123 -5.39 -8.29 10.17
N SER A 124 -6.63 -8.77 10.00
CA SER A 124 -7.44 -9.33 11.08
C SER A 124 -7.17 -10.83 11.33
N TRP A 125 -6.28 -11.46 10.56
CA TRP A 125 -5.86 -12.86 10.75
C TRP A 125 -4.36 -13.04 10.47
N THR A 126 -3.83 -14.19 10.88
CA THR A 126 -2.47 -14.64 10.56
C THR A 126 -2.51 -15.95 9.77
N GLY A 127 -1.54 -16.14 8.88
CA GLY A 127 -1.46 -17.34 8.03
C GLY A 127 -2.59 -17.43 6.99
N THR A 128 -3.13 -18.64 6.76
CA THR A 128 -4.21 -18.84 5.81
C THR A 128 -5.55 -18.40 6.39
N PHE A 129 -6.28 -17.58 5.65
CA PHE A 129 -7.61 -17.11 6.07
C PHE A 129 -8.60 -18.27 6.24
N ASN A 130 -9.20 -18.36 7.42
CA ASN A 130 -10.30 -19.27 7.72
C ASN A 130 -11.38 -18.52 8.51
N PRO A 131 -12.54 -18.23 7.89
CA PRO A 131 -13.59 -17.44 8.52
C PRO A 131 -14.20 -18.09 9.78
N ALA A 132 -14.06 -19.42 9.93
CA ALA A 132 -14.55 -20.13 11.10
C ALA A 132 -13.67 -19.94 12.36
N THR A 133 -12.41 -19.53 12.18
CA THR A 133 -11.44 -19.39 13.28
C THR A 133 -10.87 -17.99 13.42
N ALA A 134 -10.96 -17.15 12.37
CA ALA A 134 -10.53 -15.75 12.41
C ALA A 134 -11.53 -14.90 13.21
N ASN A 135 -11.03 -13.94 13.96
CA ASN A 135 -11.85 -12.98 14.69
C ASN A 135 -12.06 -11.73 13.84
N PRO A 136 -13.30 -11.40 13.45
CA PRO A 136 -13.57 -10.17 12.70
C PRO A 136 -13.41 -8.93 13.58
N VAL A 137 -12.97 -7.84 12.96
CA VAL A 137 -12.76 -6.53 13.60
C VAL A 137 -13.97 -5.64 13.36
N LYS A 138 -14.24 -4.75 14.32
CA LYS A 138 -15.32 -3.76 14.24
C LYS A 138 -14.76 -2.40 13.90
N PHE A 139 -15.42 -1.70 12.99
CA PHE A 139 -15.11 -0.32 12.61
C PHE A 139 -16.40 0.50 12.51
N LEU A 140 -16.31 1.80 12.78
CA LEU A 140 -17.30 2.78 12.34
C LEU A 140 -17.00 3.11 10.88
N THR A 141 -17.91 2.89 9.96
CA THR A 141 -17.71 3.08 8.51
C THR A 141 -17.17 4.49 8.21
N GLY A 142 -17.77 5.53 8.80
CA GLY A 142 -17.38 6.92 8.59
C GLY A 142 -15.97 7.30 9.05
N SER A 143 -15.31 6.49 9.88
CA SER A 143 -13.94 6.74 10.37
C SER A 143 -12.83 6.18 9.47
N LEU A 144 -13.19 5.42 8.43
CA LEU A 144 -12.25 4.73 7.55
C LEU A 144 -11.77 5.64 6.41
N ILE A 145 -10.74 5.20 5.66
CA ILE A 145 -10.29 5.86 4.44
C ILE A 145 -11.41 5.89 3.38
N ASP A 146 -11.36 6.85 2.48
CA ASP A 146 -12.43 7.05 1.49
C ASP A 146 -12.67 5.84 0.57
N GLY A 147 -11.60 5.10 0.25
CA GLY A 147 -11.71 3.85 -0.49
C GLY A 147 -12.54 2.79 0.23
N TRP A 148 -12.34 2.62 1.52
CA TRP A 148 -13.13 1.69 2.34
C TRP A 148 -14.58 2.11 2.50
N LYS A 149 -14.85 3.40 2.77
CA LYS A 149 -16.21 3.95 2.82
C LYS A 149 -16.95 3.64 1.52
N THR A 150 -16.27 3.92 0.38
CA THR A 150 -16.83 3.66 -0.96
C THR A 150 -17.14 2.18 -1.17
N ALA A 151 -16.27 1.27 -0.75
CA ALA A 151 -16.50 -0.16 -0.88
C ALA A 151 -17.64 -0.64 0.01
N LEU A 152 -17.59 -0.36 1.30
CA LEU A 152 -18.50 -0.90 2.30
C LEU A 152 -19.97 -0.54 2.05
N ILE A 153 -20.26 0.70 1.65
CA ILE A 153 -21.65 1.10 1.34
C ILE A 153 -22.21 0.45 0.05
N ASN A 154 -21.38 -0.27 -0.67
CA ASN A 154 -21.75 -1.05 -1.87
C ASN A 154 -21.67 -2.56 -1.66
N MET A 155 -21.16 -3.00 -0.49
CA MET A 155 -21.08 -4.44 -0.13
C MET A 155 -22.34 -4.88 0.62
N HIS A 156 -22.65 -6.17 0.51
CA HIS A 156 -23.69 -6.83 1.30
C HIS A 156 -23.06 -7.78 2.32
N ALA A 157 -23.78 -8.11 3.38
CA ALA A 157 -23.30 -9.09 4.35
C ALA A 157 -22.99 -10.44 3.66
N GLY A 158 -21.82 -10.99 3.94
CA GLY A 158 -21.30 -12.21 3.31
C GLY A 158 -20.46 -11.99 2.05
N ASP A 159 -20.42 -10.77 1.50
CA ASP A 159 -19.53 -10.43 0.39
C ASP A 159 -18.06 -10.56 0.80
N ARG A 160 -17.23 -11.04 -0.14
CA ARG A 160 -15.78 -10.95 -0.08
C ARG A 160 -15.25 -10.30 -1.35
N TRP A 161 -14.60 -9.18 -1.19
CA TRP A 161 -14.08 -8.38 -2.29
C TRP A 161 -12.58 -8.19 -2.16
N GLU A 162 -11.87 -8.21 -3.28
CA GLU A 162 -10.55 -7.63 -3.38
C GLU A 162 -10.69 -6.19 -3.85
N ILE A 163 -10.26 -5.24 -3.03
CA ILE A 163 -10.49 -3.81 -3.22
C ILE A 163 -9.16 -3.14 -3.48
N TYR A 164 -9.05 -2.46 -4.61
CA TYR A 164 -7.89 -1.67 -4.99
C TYR A 164 -8.20 -0.21 -4.77
N VAL A 165 -7.41 0.44 -3.93
CA VAL A 165 -7.61 1.83 -3.50
C VAL A 165 -6.42 2.66 -3.97
N PRO A 166 -6.61 3.68 -4.84
CA PRO A 166 -5.54 4.57 -5.22
C PRO A 166 -5.11 5.42 -4.02
N PHE A 167 -3.87 5.91 -4.01
CA PHE A 167 -3.35 6.71 -2.91
C PHE A 167 -4.25 7.87 -2.50
N LYS A 168 -4.92 8.51 -3.47
CA LYS A 168 -5.83 9.64 -3.26
C LYS A 168 -7.05 9.30 -2.38
N LEU A 169 -7.53 8.07 -2.44
CA LEU A 169 -8.63 7.56 -1.61
C LEU A 169 -8.12 6.72 -0.43
N GLY A 170 -6.80 6.61 -0.28
CA GLY A 170 -6.08 5.93 0.78
C GLY A 170 -5.39 6.91 1.73
N TYR A 171 -4.06 6.83 1.83
CA TYR A 171 -3.25 7.63 2.75
C TYR A 171 -2.55 8.83 2.10
N GLY A 172 -2.74 9.05 0.79
CA GLY A 172 -2.29 10.25 0.09
C GLY A 172 -0.80 10.26 -0.27
N THR A 173 -0.27 11.48 -0.31
CA THR A 173 1.09 11.78 -0.82
C THR A 173 2.07 12.19 0.28
N SER A 174 1.62 12.25 1.54
CA SER A 174 2.44 12.67 2.67
C SER A 174 3.00 11.46 3.41
N GLU A 175 4.26 11.54 3.79
CA GLU A 175 4.83 10.58 4.74
C GLU A 175 4.22 10.79 6.12
N SER A 176 3.78 9.70 6.72
CA SER A 176 3.47 9.67 8.14
C SER A 176 4.64 9.04 8.88
N SER A 177 5.19 9.74 9.85
CA SER A 177 6.35 9.27 10.65
C SER A 177 6.11 7.95 11.41
N SER A 178 4.86 7.50 11.47
CA SER A 178 4.44 6.25 12.10
C SER A 178 3.92 5.20 11.12
N SER A 179 3.89 5.50 9.82
CA SER A 179 3.32 4.62 8.81
C SER A 179 4.37 3.79 8.11
N THR A 180 4.13 2.50 8.02
CA THR A 180 4.89 1.57 7.15
C THR A 180 4.43 1.63 5.68
N ILE A 181 3.48 2.54 5.37
CA ILE A 181 2.92 2.72 4.04
C ILE A 181 3.57 3.95 3.41
N PRO A 182 4.39 3.79 2.37
CA PRO A 182 4.99 4.92 1.65
C PRO A 182 3.94 5.83 1.01
N PRO A 183 4.25 7.11 0.77
CA PRO A 183 3.43 8.00 -0.05
C PRO A 183 3.12 7.40 -1.42
N TYR A 184 2.03 7.82 -2.04
CA TYR A 184 1.57 7.37 -3.37
C TYR A 184 1.24 5.87 -3.47
N SER A 185 1.10 5.16 -2.34
CA SER A 185 0.80 3.73 -2.36
C SER A 185 -0.63 3.44 -2.81
N THR A 186 -0.76 2.60 -3.83
CA THR A 186 -1.98 1.86 -4.10
C THR A 186 -2.12 0.75 -3.06
N LEU A 187 -3.28 0.69 -2.41
CA LEU A 187 -3.56 -0.29 -1.37
C LEU A 187 -4.43 -1.41 -1.94
N ILE A 188 -4.10 -2.63 -1.62
CA ILE A 188 -4.87 -3.82 -2.01
C ILE A 188 -5.42 -4.46 -0.74
N PHE A 189 -6.74 -4.53 -0.63
CA PHE A 189 -7.41 -5.13 0.51
C PHE A 189 -8.22 -6.35 0.08
N ASP A 190 -8.10 -7.44 0.81
CA ASP A 190 -9.06 -8.54 0.81
C ASP A 190 -10.01 -8.31 1.98
N VAL A 191 -11.29 -8.07 1.70
CA VAL A 191 -12.29 -7.70 2.72
C VAL A 191 -13.49 -8.65 2.63
N THR A 192 -13.88 -9.21 3.78
CA THR A 192 -15.16 -9.91 3.94
C THR A 192 -16.04 -9.11 4.89
N LEU A 193 -17.18 -8.61 4.40
CA LEU A 193 -18.19 -7.97 5.25
C LEU A 193 -19.01 -9.08 5.95
N VAL A 194 -18.85 -9.18 7.27
CA VAL A 194 -19.53 -10.19 8.08
C VAL A 194 -20.92 -9.72 8.49
N ASP A 195 -21.01 -8.47 8.98
CA ASP A 195 -22.25 -7.92 9.54
C ASP A 195 -22.14 -6.38 9.67
N PHE A 196 -23.25 -5.70 9.86
CA PHE A 196 -23.29 -4.26 10.16
C PHE A 196 -24.54 -3.90 10.97
N TRP A 197 -24.47 -2.75 11.66
CA TRP A 197 -25.57 -2.24 12.50
C TRP A 197 -25.38 -0.74 12.77
N GLN A 198 -26.48 -0.07 13.16
CA GLN A 198 -26.48 1.31 13.63
C GLN A 198 -25.90 1.43 15.05
#